data_10d71e52e90fba9a2b9cabaa07a63254
#
_entry.id   10d71e52e90fba9a2b9cabaa07a63254
#
_cell.length_a   1.000
_cell.length_b   1.000
_cell.length_c   1.000
_cell.angle_alpha   90.00
_cell.angle_beta   90.00
_cell.angle_gamma   90.00
#
_symmetry.space_group_name_H-M   'P 1'
#
loop_
_entity.id
_entity.type
_entity.pdbx_description
1 polymer ?
#
loop_
_entity_poly.entity_id
_entity_poly.type
_entity_poly.pdbx_seq_one_letter_code
_entity_poly.pdbx_strand_id
1 'polypeptide(L)'
;MASPQNRTYLSATREVTELLGKLIRLGRRERKMTEEDLSGRAGISRRTLQKIERGDLKCEIGLFFEVATLVGINMFGADDPSIVPMHLNRVNDKLALLPQRIRTSVKVDDDF
;
A
#
# COMPACT_ATOMS: atom_id res chain seq x y z
N MET A 1 26.54 1.53 -0.34
CA MET A 1 25.11 1.29 -0.27
C MET A 1 24.33 2.46 -0.81
N ALA A 2 23.38 2.20 -1.63
CA ALA A 2 22.59 3.28 -2.22
C ALA A 2 21.64 3.87 -1.20
N SER A 3 21.52 5.18 -1.20
CA SER A 3 20.57 5.88 -0.38
C SER A 3 19.14 5.55 -0.83
N PRO A 4 18.18 5.47 0.08
CA PRO A 4 16.78 5.27 -0.33
C PRO A 4 16.29 6.33 -1.32
N GLN A 5 16.82 7.55 -1.26
CA GLN A 5 16.42 8.58 -2.19
C GLN A 5 16.83 8.29 -3.63
N ASN A 6 17.85 7.45 -3.80
CA ASN A 6 18.36 7.15 -5.13
C ASN A 6 17.87 5.82 -5.66
N ARG A 7 16.95 5.22 -4.96
CA ARG A 7 16.44 3.92 -5.37
C ARG A 7 15.61 4.05 -6.64
N THR A 8 15.87 3.15 -7.59
CA THR A 8 15.10 3.08 -8.82
C THR A 8 14.04 1.97 -8.68
N TYR A 9 12.83 2.30 -9.00
CA TYR A 9 11.72 1.36 -8.95
C TYR A 9 11.31 0.94 -10.35
N LEU A 10 10.69 -0.22 -10.47
CA LEU A 10 10.11 -0.67 -11.73
C LEU A 10 8.98 0.29 -12.15
N SER A 11 8.77 0.40 -13.46
CA SER A 11 7.67 1.24 -13.98
C SER A 11 6.33 0.84 -13.39
N ALA A 12 6.08 -0.45 -13.30
CA ALA A 12 4.82 -0.93 -12.76
C ALA A 12 4.61 -0.48 -11.32
N THR A 13 5.67 -0.49 -10.51
CA THR A 13 5.58 -0.05 -9.13
C THR A 13 5.26 1.44 -9.05
N ARG A 14 5.92 2.24 -9.88
CA ARG A 14 5.67 3.68 -9.90
C ARG A 14 4.25 3.98 -10.34
N GLU A 15 3.77 3.28 -11.36
CA GLU A 15 2.43 3.51 -11.88
C GLU A 15 1.34 3.15 -10.88
N VAL A 16 1.50 2.02 -10.19
CA VAL A 16 0.53 1.59 -9.20
C VAL A 16 0.49 2.58 -8.03
N THR A 17 1.65 3.06 -7.59
CA THR A 17 1.70 4.01 -6.49
C THR A 17 1.12 5.35 -6.90
N GLU A 18 1.38 5.78 -8.12
CA GLU A 18 0.79 7.00 -8.65
C GLU A 18 -0.72 6.87 -8.72
N LEU A 19 -1.21 5.73 -9.20
CA LEU A 19 -2.65 5.48 -9.30
C LEU A 19 -3.29 5.55 -7.91
N LEU A 20 -2.68 4.91 -6.93
CA LEU A 20 -3.23 4.94 -5.57
C LEU A 20 -3.28 6.37 -5.03
N GLY A 21 -2.23 7.14 -5.24
CA GLY A 21 -2.22 8.54 -4.81
C GLY A 21 -3.34 9.35 -5.45
N LYS A 22 -3.57 9.13 -6.75
CA LYS A 22 -4.63 9.84 -7.47
C LYS A 22 -6.01 9.39 -7.02
N LEU A 23 -6.19 8.11 -6.73
CA LEU A 23 -7.45 7.61 -6.19
C LEU A 23 -7.75 8.24 -4.83
N ILE A 24 -6.73 8.40 -4.00
CA ILE A 24 -6.88 9.06 -2.71
C ILE A 24 -7.33 10.51 -2.92
N ARG A 25 -6.66 11.21 -3.82
CA ARG A 25 -7.01 12.59 -4.11
C ARG A 25 -8.44 12.71 -4.66
N LEU A 26 -8.80 11.81 -5.56
CA LEU A 26 -10.15 11.77 -6.11
C LEU A 26 -11.19 11.53 -5.02
N GLY A 27 -10.96 10.52 -4.17
CA GLY A 27 -11.87 10.22 -3.08
C GLY A 27 -12.01 11.37 -2.09
N ARG A 28 -10.90 12.04 -1.81
CA ARG A 28 -10.94 13.23 -0.95
C ARG A 28 -11.82 14.33 -1.55
N ARG A 29 -11.61 14.61 -2.84
CA ARG A 29 -12.35 15.67 -3.52
C ARG A 29 -13.82 15.33 -3.68
N GLU A 30 -14.13 14.09 -3.96
CA GLU A 30 -15.52 13.67 -4.06
C GLU A 30 -16.26 13.82 -2.74
N ARG A 31 -15.55 13.70 -1.64
CA ARG A 31 -16.10 13.91 -0.30
C ARG A 31 -16.01 15.35 0.15
N LYS A 32 -15.53 16.23 -0.71
CA LYS A 32 -15.38 17.67 -0.43
C LYS A 32 -14.53 17.93 0.80
N MET A 33 -13.52 17.10 0.99
CA MET A 33 -12.55 17.27 2.08
C MET A 33 -11.38 18.09 1.59
N THR A 34 -10.95 19.03 2.42
CA THR A 34 -9.72 19.78 2.13
C THR A 34 -8.51 18.91 2.51
N GLU A 35 -7.33 19.32 2.03
CA GLU A 35 -6.09 18.67 2.46
C GLU A 35 -5.92 18.77 3.98
N GLU A 36 -6.32 19.89 4.55
CA GLU A 36 -6.24 20.09 5.98
C GLU A 36 -7.15 19.11 6.73
N ASP A 37 -8.36 18.91 6.23
CA ASP A 37 -9.29 17.95 6.84
C ASP A 37 -8.70 16.55 6.86
N LEU A 38 -8.25 16.08 5.71
CA LEU A 38 -7.77 14.71 5.61
C LEU A 38 -6.46 14.53 6.36
N SER A 39 -5.53 15.46 6.22
CA SER A 39 -4.26 15.34 6.94
C SER A 39 -4.50 15.37 8.45
N GLY A 40 -5.42 16.22 8.92
CA GLY A 40 -5.76 16.27 10.33
C GLY A 40 -6.34 14.95 10.84
N ARG A 41 -7.24 14.34 10.06
CA ARG A 41 -7.82 13.05 10.46
C ARG A 41 -6.79 11.94 10.47
N ALA A 42 -5.86 11.97 9.55
CA ALA A 42 -4.83 10.95 9.46
C ALA A 42 -3.67 11.19 10.44
N GLY A 43 -3.63 12.36 11.07
CA GLY A 43 -2.55 12.68 11.99
C GLY A 43 -1.22 12.94 11.29
N ILE A 44 -1.26 13.47 10.07
CA ILE A 44 -0.05 13.76 9.30
C ILE A 44 -0.06 15.22 8.86
N SER A 45 1.08 15.72 8.40
CA SER A 45 1.16 17.06 7.88
C SER A 45 0.53 17.14 6.49
N ARG A 46 0.10 18.35 6.10
CA ARG A 46 -0.39 18.55 4.75
C ARG A 46 0.66 18.18 3.72
N ARG A 47 1.92 18.48 4.01
CA ARG A 47 3.01 18.16 3.11
C ARG A 47 3.13 16.66 2.87
N THR A 48 2.98 15.86 3.94
CA THR A 48 3.00 14.41 3.81
C THR A 48 1.81 13.93 2.99
N LEU A 49 0.63 14.49 3.22
CA LEU A 49 -0.54 14.13 2.41
C LEU A 49 -0.32 14.47 0.93
N GLN A 50 0.25 15.62 0.64
CA GLN A 50 0.54 16.00 -0.73
C GLN A 50 1.49 15.03 -1.41
N LYS A 51 2.49 14.54 -0.68
CA LYS A 51 3.41 13.53 -1.20
C LYS A 51 2.68 12.22 -1.49
N ILE A 52 1.81 11.80 -0.58
CA ILE A 52 1.02 10.59 -0.77
C ILE A 52 0.14 10.72 -2.02
N GLU A 53 -0.53 11.85 -2.18
CA GLU A 53 -1.42 12.07 -3.33
C GLU A 53 -0.66 12.14 -4.65
N ARG A 54 0.63 12.45 -4.61
CA ARG A 54 1.48 12.41 -5.80
C ARG A 54 2.07 11.01 -6.05
N GLY A 55 1.83 10.08 -5.15
CA GLY A 55 2.40 8.74 -5.30
C GLY A 55 3.87 8.66 -4.95
N ASP A 56 4.31 9.43 -3.97
CA ASP A 56 5.71 9.44 -3.56
C ASP A 56 6.08 8.10 -2.95
N LEU A 57 7.03 7.42 -3.57
CA LEU A 57 7.43 6.07 -3.18
C LEU A 57 8.22 6.03 -1.86
N LYS A 58 8.58 7.18 -1.32
CA LYS A 58 9.31 7.24 -0.06
C LYS A 58 8.40 7.36 1.14
N CYS A 59 7.11 7.54 0.95
CA CYS A 59 6.17 7.61 2.05
C CYS A 59 5.92 6.21 2.61
N GLU A 60 5.67 6.15 3.90
CA GLU A 60 5.39 4.88 4.56
C GLU A 60 4.09 4.27 4.04
N ILE A 61 4.11 2.98 3.80
CA ILE A 61 2.95 2.29 3.25
C ILE A 61 1.74 2.38 4.15
N GLY A 62 1.95 2.36 5.47
CA GLY A 62 0.84 2.46 6.42
C GLY A 62 0.08 3.76 6.28
N LEU A 63 0.78 4.85 5.97
CA LEU A 63 0.12 6.13 5.78
C LEU A 63 -0.72 6.16 4.51
N PHE A 64 -0.25 5.51 3.43
CA PHE A 64 -1.07 5.36 2.23
C PHE A 64 -2.38 4.63 2.56
N PHE A 65 -2.29 3.51 3.28
CA PHE A 65 -3.48 2.74 3.63
C PHE A 65 -4.40 3.52 4.55
N GLU A 66 -3.83 4.28 5.48
CA GLU A 66 -4.64 5.06 6.42
C GLU A 66 -5.48 6.10 5.68
N VAL A 67 -4.84 6.91 4.82
CA VAL A 67 -5.61 7.94 4.10
C VAL A 67 -6.53 7.31 3.07
N ALA A 68 -6.15 6.20 2.44
CA ALA A 68 -7.02 5.50 1.51
C ALA A 68 -8.29 5.04 2.21
N THR A 69 -8.16 4.49 3.40
CA THR A 69 -9.30 4.05 4.19
C THR A 69 -10.19 5.23 4.55
N LEU A 70 -9.60 6.35 4.96
CA LEU A 70 -10.36 7.53 5.36
C LEU A 70 -11.17 8.13 4.22
N VAL A 71 -10.73 7.97 2.98
CA VAL A 71 -11.49 8.44 1.83
C VAL A 71 -12.33 7.33 1.18
N GLY A 72 -12.43 6.18 1.84
CA GLY A 72 -13.35 5.14 1.41
C GLY A 72 -12.86 4.26 0.28
N ILE A 73 -11.55 4.20 0.04
CA ILE A 73 -11.00 3.27 -0.93
C ILE A 73 -11.02 1.88 -0.31
N ASN A 74 -11.70 0.96 -1.01
CA ASN A 74 -11.90 -0.36 -0.49
C ASN A 74 -10.81 -1.29 -1.01
N MET A 75 -9.75 -1.46 -0.22
CA MET A 75 -8.64 -2.31 -0.60
C MET A 75 -8.85 -3.70 0.01
N PHE A 76 -8.64 -4.72 -0.81
CA PHE A 76 -8.77 -6.11 -0.40
C PHE A 76 -10.15 -6.45 0.17
N GLY A 77 -11.18 -5.68 -0.16
CA GLY A 77 -12.51 -5.91 0.38
C GLY A 77 -12.65 -5.48 1.84
N ALA A 78 -11.80 -4.57 2.30
CA ALA A 78 -11.76 -4.21 3.73
C ALA A 78 -12.99 -3.46 4.23
N ASP A 79 -13.91 -3.06 3.35
CA ASP A 79 -15.18 -2.46 3.75
C ASP A 79 -16.08 -3.47 4.49
N ASP A 80 -15.88 -4.77 4.25
CA ASP A 80 -16.53 -5.81 5.01
C ASP A 80 -15.57 -6.28 6.10
N PRO A 81 -15.89 -6.11 7.39
CA PRO A 81 -14.94 -6.42 8.45
C PRO A 81 -14.51 -7.89 8.50
N SER A 82 -15.24 -8.78 7.84
CA SER A 82 -14.92 -10.22 7.87
C SER A 82 -13.92 -10.63 6.79
N ILE A 83 -13.74 -9.82 5.76
CA ILE A 83 -13.00 -10.24 4.57
C ILE A 83 -11.49 -10.30 4.81
N VAL A 84 -10.91 -9.25 5.35
CA VAL A 84 -9.45 -9.23 5.57
C VAL A 84 -9.05 -10.29 6.61
N PRO A 85 -9.75 -10.43 7.76
CA PRO A 85 -9.42 -11.52 8.67
C PRO A 85 -9.52 -12.90 8.02
N MET A 86 -10.49 -13.11 7.13
CA MET A 86 -10.61 -14.37 6.41
C MET A 86 -9.39 -14.62 5.53
N HIS A 87 -8.95 -13.61 4.79
CA HIS A 87 -7.76 -13.73 3.96
C HIS A 87 -6.51 -13.97 4.80
N LEU A 88 -6.40 -13.28 5.94
CA LEU A 88 -5.28 -13.49 6.84
C LEU A 88 -5.22 -14.94 7.33
N ASN A 89 -6.36 -15.47 7.72
CA ASN A 89 -6.43 -16.86 8.18
C ASN A 89 -6.01 -17.84 7.09
N ARG A 90 -6.48 -17.62 5.87
CA ARG A 90 -6.14 -18.48 4.74
C ARG A 90 -4.66 -18.45 4.44
N VAL A 91 -4.08 -17.26 4.41
CA VAL A 91 -2.66 -17.12 4.11
C VAL A 91 -1.83 -17.72 5.24
N ASN A 92 -2.21 -17.49 6.48
CA ASN A 92 -1.51 -18.05 7.62
C ASN A 92 -1.54 -19.58 7.58
N ASP A 93 -2.70 -20.17 7.22
CA ASP A 93 -2.81 -21.62 7.10
C ASP A 93 -1.87 -22.16 6.02
N LYS A 94 -1.83 -21.49 4.88
CA LYS A 94 -0.93 -21.89 3.80
C LYS A 94 0.51 -21.77 4.20
N LEU A 95 0.87 -20.69 4.89
CA LEU A 95 2.24 -20.51 5.35
C LEU A 95 2.63 -21.59 6.34
N ALA A 96 1.72 -22.01 7.20
CA ALA A 96 1.99 -23.06 8.18
C ALA A 96 2.26 -24.41 7.53
N LEU A 97 1.72 -24.63 6.32
CA LEU A 97 1.92 -25.89 5.60
C LEU A 97 3.21 -25.92 4.79
N LEU A 98 3.85 -24.78 4.58
CA LEU A 98 5.08 -24.71 3.81
C LEU A 98 6.29 -24.87 4.72
N PRO A 99 7.42 -25.38 4.20
CA PRO A 99 8.64 -25.45 4.99
C PRO A 99 9.08 -24.05 5.38
N GLN A 100 9.55 -23.89 6.60
CA GLN A 100 10.06 -22.59 7.04
C GLN A 100 11.29 -22.17 6.27
N ARG A 101 11.99 -23.14 5.71
CA ARG A 101 13.21 -22.89 5.00
C ARG A 101 13.06 -23.32 3.58
N ILE A 102 13.38 -22.42 2.65
CA ILE A 102 13.32 -22.75 1.25
C ILE A 102 14.57 -23.54 0.90
N ARG A 103 14.38 -24.75 0.33
CA ARG A 103 15.48 -25.52 -0.15
C ARG A 103 15.84 -25.07 -1.53
N THR A 104 17.10 -24.74 -1.74
CA THR A 104 17.58 -24.40 -3.05
C THR A 104 17.96 -25.67 -3.76
N SER A 105 17.30 -25.96 -4.86
CA SER A 105 17.64 -27.12 -5.65
C SER A 105 18.55 -26.67 -6.77
N VAL A 106 19.53 -27.49 -7.04
CA VAL A 106 20.44 -27.17 -8.10
C VAL A 106 19.79 -26.91 -9.39
N LYS A 107 18.77 -27.65 -9.67
CA LYS A 107 18.13 -27.48 -10.88
C LYS A 107 17.11 -26.57 -10.95
N VAL A 108 16.86 -26.13 -10.03
CA VAL A 108 15.86 -25.24 -10.16
C VAL A 108 16.18 -24.12 -10.84
N ASP A 109 16.34 -24.12 -11.01
CA ASP A 109 16.27 -23.23 -11.46
C ASP A 109 15.76 -22.60 -11.88
N ASP A 110 15.65 -22.48 -11.92
CA ASP A 110 15.29 -21.94 -12.37
C ASP A 110 14.50 -21.51 -12.79
N ASP A 111 14.12 -21.66 -12.94
CA ASP A 111 13.19 -21.41 -13.54
C ASP A 111 12.38 -20.58 -13.12
N PHE A 112 12.35 -19.97 -12.74
CA PHE A 112 11.48 -18.97 -12.60
C PHE A 112 11.87 -17.69 -13.01
#